data_81e5db1e7ca6232e03ec421aa2560ba6
#
_entry.id   81e5db1e7ca6232e03ec421aa2560ba6
#
_cell.length_a   1.000
_cell.length_b   1.000
_cell.length_c   1.000
_cell.angle_alpha   90.00
_cell.angle_beta   90.00
_cell.angle_gamma   90.00
#
_symmetry.space_group_name_H-M   'P 1'
#
loop_
_entity.id
_entity.type
_entity.pdbx_description
1 polymer ?
#
loop_
_entity_poly.entity_id
_entity_poly.type
_entity_poly.pdbx_seq_one_letter_code
_entity_poly.pdbx_strand_id
1 'polypeptide(L)'
;MENFNALYYQKPYIREFDATVTACSKTERGYEIELSDTAFYPEGGGQPGDKGNLFAEGKQERAVYISDTQFVEERIVHIADEELAAGTKVHGVLDWVNRCDNMQGHTGEHILTGILSQTYGYENIGFHMGESFITIDFSGPLTDEQVLDAEQHANEVVRANLPIQENFPSAEERKTMQYRSKIELSGTVRIITIPGLDSCACCGTHVTATGEIGLIKIINFTNRKKGVRLEVLCGRKAVLAYEQETAQVRAISRCLSAKPTEVQEAVEKLNTEKGKLQQQLHEMTEKYLKLKAETAADTAGAPIYFEDNLSIEALRYFCNQLLATGKRQTCAALSAVEAEGTQPPAYNYVIVSNAIDLKLHIKTLNGQLNGRGGGNSSAIQGTYFAAKDLIVETLAGVLG
;
A
#
# COMPACT_ATOMS: atom_id res chain seq x y z
N MET A 1 -9.56 -4.92 -36.01
CA MET A 1 -11.00 -4.72 -35.65
C MET A 1 -11.37 -5.74 -34.58
N GLU A 2 -12.03 -5.31 -33.51
CA GLU A 2 -12.48 -6.27 -32.51
C GLU A 2 -13.48 -7.25 -33.09
N ASN A 3 -13.28 -8.53 -32.78
CA ASN A 3 -14.16 -9.60 -33.25
C ASN A 3 -15.27 -9.85 -32.20
N PHE A 4 -16.38 -9.13 -32.30
CA PHE A 4 -17.53 -9.32 -31.42
C PHE A 4 -18.26 -10.67 -31.59
N ASN A 5 -17.79 -11.53 -32.51
CA ASN A 5 -18.23 -12.91 -32.63
C ASN A 5 -17.43 -13.88 -31.73
N ALA A 6 -16.37 -13.41 -31.04
CA ALA A 6 -15.60 -14.24 -30.14
C ALA A 6 -16.46 -14.78 -28.98
N LEU A 7 -16.10 -15.96 -28.45
CA LEU A 7 -16.87 -16.65 -27.40
C LEU A 7 -17.02 -15.82 -26.14
N TYR A 8 -16.02 -15.05 -25.75
CA TYR A 8 -16.08 -14.19 -24.56
C TYR A 8 -17.10 -13.04 -24.65
N TYR A 9 -17.55 -12.66 -25.88
CA TYR A 9 -18.66 -11.72 -26.07
C TYR A 9 -19.99 -12.45 -26.21
N GLN A 10 -20.06 -13.49 -27.06
CA GLN A 10 -21.28 -14.23 -27.32
C GLN A 10 -21.82 -14.95 -26.07
N LYS A 11 -20.92 -15.43 -25.22
CA LYS A 11 -21.21 -16.21 -24.02
C LYS A 11 -20.32 -15.75 -22.87
N PRO A 12 -20.49 -14.56 -22.30
CA PRO A 12 -19.57 -14.01 -21.30
C PRO A 12 -19.44 -14.85 -20.03
N TYR A 13 -20.39 -15.75 -19.77
CA TYR A 13 -20.40 -16.70 -18.64
C TYR A 13 -19.86 -18.09 -18.98
N ILE A 14 -19.31 -18.29 -20.17
CA ILE A 14 -18.66 -19.54 -20.54
C ILE A 14 -17.40 -19.72 -19.66
N ARG A 15 -17.24 -20.91 -19.10
CA ARG A 15 -16.08 -21.25 -18.23
C ARG A 15 -15.12 -22.21 -18.88
N GLU A 16 -15.61 -22.97 -19.84
CA GLU A 16 -14.88 -24.04 -20.52
C GLU A 16 -15.21 -24.01 -22.01
N PHE A 17 -14.24 -24.34 -22.85
CA PHE A 17 -14.42 -24.39 -24.31
C PHE A 17 -13.41 -25.33 -24.95
N ASP A 18 -13.70 -25.80 -26.15
CA ASP A 18 -12.79 -26.61 -26.94
C ASP A 18 -12.25 -25.80 -28.12
N ALA A 19 -10.95 -25.99 -28.40
CA ALA A 19 -10.27 -25.33 -29.51
C ALA A 19 -9.14 -26.18 -30.05
N THR A 20 -8.53 -25.71 -31.15
CA THR A 20 -7.30 -26.27 -31.70
C THR A 20 -6.21 -25.21 -31.68
N VAL A 21 -5.01 -25.58 -31.27
CA VAL A 21 -3.82 -24.69 -31.36
C VAL A 21 -3.52 -24.46 -32.83
N THR A 22 -3.53 -23.18 -33.25
CA THR A 22 -3.22 -22.78 -34.61
C THR A 22 -1.76 -22.41 -34.81
N ALA A 23 -1.16 -21.80 -33.78
CA ALA A 23 0.27 -21.46 -33.74
C ALA A 23 0.79 -21.50 -32.29
N CYS A 24 2.11 -21.72 -32.15
CA CYS A 24 2.82 -21.59 -30.89
C CYS A 24 4.23 -21.09 -31.15
N SER A 25 4.65 -20.05 -30.47
CA SER A 25 5.98 -19.49 -30.58
C SER A 25 6.59 -19.20 -29.22
N LYS A 26 7.89 -19.43 -29.06
CA LYS A 26 8.62 -19.13 -27.84
C LYS A 26 9.04 -17.68 -27.81
N THR A 27 8.77 -16.98 -26.72
CA THR A 27 9.13 -15.58 -26.48
C THR A 27 9.85 -15.41 -25.15
N GLU A 28 10.24 -14.19 -24.81
CA GLU A 28 10.83 -13.88 -23.48
C GLU A 28 9.80 -14.05 -22.34
N ARG A 29 8.50 -13.94 -22.64
CA ARG A 29 7.40 -14.07 -21.66
C ARG A 29 6.93 -15.51 -21.46
N GLY A 30 7.47 -16.48 -22.22
CA GLY A 30 7.03 -17.88 -22.25
C GLY A 30 6.64 -18.31 -23.65
N TYR A 31 5.55 -19.04 -23.80
CA TYR A 31 5.03 -19.46 -25.10
C TYR A 31 3.78 -18.65 -25.44
N GLU A 32 3.76 -18.08 -26.64
CA GLU A 32 2.58 -17.43 -27.20
C GLU A 32 1.79 -18.45 -28.03
N ILE A 33 0.60 -18.77 -27.56
CA ILE A 33 -0.29 -19.76 -28.18
C ILE A 33 -1.47 -19.05 -28.83
N GLU A 34 -1.73 -19.36 -30.09
CA GLU A 34 -2.93 -18.95 -30.82
C GLU A 34 -3.91 -20.13 -30.89
N LEU A 35 -5.20 -19.87 -30.74
CA LEU A 35 -6.27 -20.85 -30.78
C LEU A 35 -7.24 -20.58 -31.93
N SER A 36 -7.89 -21.63 -32.46
CA SER A 36 -8.91 -21.50 -33.51
C SER A 36 -10.13 -20.69 -33.05
N ASP A 37 -10.45 -20.72 -31.77
CA ASP A 37 -11.45 -19.91 -31.09
C ASP A 37 -11.06 -19.81 -29.62
N THR A 38 -11.57 -18.80 -28.89
CA THR A 38 -11.22 -18.62 -27.48
C THR A 38 -12.32 -17.95 -26.68
N ALA A 39 -12.49 -18.43 -25.44
CA ALA A 39 -13.29 -17.77 -24.43
C ALA A 39 -12.44 -16.87 -23.48
N PHE A 40 -11.12 -16.90 -23.60
CA PHE A 40 -10.25 -15.98 -22.87
C PHE A 40 -10.35 -14.57 -23.47
N TYR A 41 -10.71 -13.59 -22.64
CA TYR A 41 -10.75 -12.18 -23.02
C TYR A 41 -9.32 -11.61 -23.09
N PRO A 42 -8.91 -11.04 -24.24
CA PRO A 42 -7.62 -10.36 -24.33
C PRO A 42 -7.66 -9.01 -23.63
N GLU A 43 -6.54 -8.58 -23.04
CA GLU A 43 -6.43 -7.27 -22.40
C GLU A 43 -6.92 -6.15 -23.33
N GLY A 44 -7.82 -5.32 -22.81
CA GLY A 44 -8.37 -4.20 -23.58
C GLY A 44 -9.30 -3.32 -22.73
N GLY A 45 -9.45 -2.05 -23.14
CA GLY A 45 -10.37 -1.12 -22.48
C GLY A 45 -10.10 -0.89 -20.97
N GLY A 46 -8.87 -1.11 -20.50
CA GLY A 46 -8.49 -1.00 -19.09
C GLY A 46 -8.78 -2.25 -18.23
N GLN A 47 -9.33 -3.31 -18.85
CA GLN A 47 -9.52 -4.61 -18.24
C GLN A 47 -8.34 -5.53 -18.60
N PRO A 48 -7.71 -6.23 -17.64
CA PRO A 48 -6.64 -7.19 -17.91
C PRO A 48 -7.15 -8.42 -18.65
N GLY A 49 -6.23 -9.11 -19.32
CA GLY A 49 -6.50 -10.37 -19.99
C GLY A 49 -6.89 -11.48 -19.04
N ASP A 50 -7.65 -12.44 -19.54
CA ASP A 50 -8.03 -13.61 -18.76
C ASP A 50 -6.87 -14.57 -18.57
N LYS A 51 -7.01 -15.37 -17.50
CA LYS A 51 -6.11 -16.44 -17.10
C LYS A 51 -6.85 -17.77 -17.04
N GLY A 52 -6.12 -18.86 -17.03
CA GLY A 52 -6.71 -20.18 -16.89
C GLY A 52 -5.78 -21.31 -17.33
N ASN A 53 -6.36 -22.40 -17.82
CA ASN A 53 -5.61 -23.60 -18.19
C ASN A 53 -6.05 -24.13 -19.55
N LEU A 54 -5.12 -24.72 -20.28
CA LEU A 54 -5.36 -25.54 -21.46
C LEU A 54 -4.96 -26.98 -21.18
N PHE A 55 -5.84 -27.92 -21.52
CA PHE A 55 -5.63 -29.37 -21.39
C PHE A 55 -5.59 -29.97 -22.79
N ALA A 56 -4.45 -30.55 -23.19
CA ALA A 56 -4.33 -31.24 -24.47
C ALA A 56 -5.14 -32.52 -24.48
N GLU A 57 -5.80 -32.84 -25.60
CA GLU A 57 -6.53 -34.09 -25.79
C GLU A 57 -5.63 -35.28 -25.49
N GLY A 58 -6.10 -36.24 -24.64
CA GLY A 58 -5.33 -37.40 -24.20
C GLY A 58 -4.27 -37.13 -23.10
N LYS A 59 -4.14 -35.89 -22.60
CA LYS A 59 -3.22 -35.51 -21.52
C LYS A 59 -3.93 -34.64 -20.46
N GLN A 60 -5.15 -35.01 -20.09
CA GLN A 60 -6.00 -34.21 -19.20
C GLN A 60 -5.44 -34.03 -17.77
N GLU A 61 -4.43 -34.82 -17.38
CA GLU A 61 -3.77 -34.66 -16.07
C GLU A 61 -2.71 -33.55 -16.05
N ARG A 62 -2.33 -32.98 -17.20
CA ARG A 62 -1.31 -31.93 -17.31
C ARG A 62 -1.92 -30.68 -17.92
N ALA A 63 -2.09 -29.68 -17.07
CA ALA A 63 -2.54 -28.36 -17.48
C ALA A 63 -1.35 -27.53 -17.97
N VAL A 64 -1.55 -26.79 -19.06
CA VAL A 64 -0.68 -25.68 -19.48
C VAL A 64 -1.33 -24.40 -18.99
N TYR A 65 -0.65 -23.69 -18.11
CA TYR A 65 -1.19 -22.50 -17.48
C TYR A 65 -1.08 -21.29 -18.40
N ILE A 66 -2.21 -20.57 -18.57
CA ILE A 66 -2.28 -19.30 -19.29
C ILE A 66 -2.24 -18.18 -18.25
N SER A 67 -1.13 -17.46 -18.20
CA SER A 67 -0.89 -16.37 -17.26
C SER A 67 -1.50 -15.04 -17.69
N ASP A 68 -1.75 -14.87 -18.99
CA ASP A 68 -2.29 -13.66 -19.58
C ASP A 68 -2.83 -13.91 -20.98
N THR A 69 -3.74 -13.06 -21.45
CA THR A 69 -4.27 -13.08 -22.82
C THR A 69 -4.19 -11.68 -23.40
N GLN A 70 -3.55 -11.56 -24.57
CA GLN A 70 -3.22 -10.27 -25.20
C GLN A 70 -3.74 -10.20 -26.63
N PHE A 71 -4.01 -8.97 -27.08
CA PHE A 71 -4.33 -8.69 -28.49
C PHE A 71 -3.10 -8.09 -29.15
N VAL A 72 -2.44 -8.85 -30.02
CA VAL A 72 -1.17 -8.49 -30.68
C VAL A 72 -1.35 -8.59 -32.18
N GLU A 73 -1.12 -7.52 -32.94
CA GLU A 73 -1.17 -7.50 -34.42
C GLU A 73 -2.44 -8.17 -34.99
N GLU A 74 -3.61 -7.80 -34.47
CA GLU A 74 -4.91 -8.36 -34.82
C GLU A 74 -5.13 -9.85 -34.47
N ARG A 75 -4.27 -10.46 -33.65
CA ARG A 75 -4.35 -11.84 -33.16
C ARG A 75 -4.53 -11.87 -31.64
N ILE A 76 -5.25 -12.87 -31.17
CA ILE A 76 -5.34 -13.17 -29.73
C ILE A 76 -4.27 -14.19 -29.41
N VAL A 77 -3.34 -13.80 -28.54
CA VAL A 77 -2.26 -14.67 -28.05
C VAL A 77 -2.42 -14.96 -26.56
N HIS A 78 -2.24 -16.21 -26.19
CA HIS A 78 -2.33 -16.70 -24.82
C HIS A 78 -0.90 -16.95 -24.32
N ILE A 79 -0.49 -16.28 -23.26
CA ILE A 79 0.86 -16.42 -22.67
C ILE A 79 0.88 -17.64 -21.77
N ALA A 80 1.58 -18.67 -22.22
CA ALA A 80 1.63 -19.99 -21.59
C ALA A 80 2.99 -20.29 -20.97
N ASP A 81 3.01 -21.14 -19.95
CA ASP A 81 4.22 -21.63 -19.29
C ASP A 81 4.87 -22.80 -20.03
N GLU A 82 4.11 -23.52 -20.90
CA GLU A 82 4.59 -24.65 -21.67
C GLU A 82 4.17 -24.57 -23.15
N GLU A 83 4.91 -25.31 -24.00
CA GLU A 83 4.65 -25.42 -25.43
C GLU A 83 3.47 -26.35 -25.72
N LEU A 84 2.60 -25.93 -26.65
CA LEU A 84 1.60 -26.78 -27.28
C LEU A 84 1.76 -26.71 -28.81
N ALA A 85 2.02 -27.85 -29.43
CA ALA A 85 2.24 -27.91 -30.87
C ALA A 85 1.00 -27.51 -31.68
N ALA A 86 1.18 -26.83 -32.81
CA ALA A 86 0.09 -26.55 -33.75
C ALA A 86 -0.63 -27.83 -34.14
N GLY A 87 -1.96 -27.77 -34.26
CA GLY A 87 -2.82 -28.91 -34.54
C GLY A 87 -3.28 -29.66 -33.28
N THR A 88 -2.72 -29.34 -32.09
CA THR A 88 -3.17 -29.96 -30.83
C THR A 88 -4.57 -29.48 -30.49
N LYS A 89 -5.49 -30.42 -30.27
CA LYS A 89 -6.81 -30.11 -29.71
C LYS A 89 -6.68 -29.90 -28.21
N VAL A 90 -7.32 -28.85 -27.72
CA VAL A 90 -7.27 -28.42 -26.32
C VAL A 90 -8.66 -28.16 -25.77
N HIS A 91 -8.82 -28.48 -24.49
CA HIS A 91 -9.93 -28.05 -23.66
C HIS A 91 -9.45 -26.90 -22.78
N GLY A 92 -10.04 -25.71 -22.96
CA GLY A 92 -9.71 -24.49 -22.21
C GLY A 92 -10.64 -24.31 -21.02
N VAL A 93 -10.05 -24.02 -19.85
CA VAL A 93 -10.77 -23.74 -18.59
C VAL A 93 -10.33 -22.40 -18.06
N LEU A 94 -11.26 -21.43 -17.98
CA LEU A 94 -10.99 -20.08 -17.48
C LEU A 94 -10.77 -20.09 -15.96
N ASP A 95 -9.89 -19.22 -15.47
CA ASP A 95 -9.94 -18.76 -14.08
C ASP A 95 -11.21 -17.93 -13.89
N TRP A 96 -12.28 -18.62 -13.53
CA TRP A 96 -13.60 -18.00 -13.41
C TRP A 96 -13.65 -16.95 -12.30
N VAL A 97 -12.85 -17.13 -11.23
CA VAL A 97 -12.79 -16.14 -10.14
C VAL A 97 -12.22 -14.82 -10.67
N ASN A 98 -11.10 -14.89 -11.40
CA ASN A 98 -10.50 -13.72 -12.03
C ASN A 98 -11.44 -13.06 -13.05
N ARG A 99 -12.08 -13.84 -13.93
CA ARG A 99 -13.05 -13.34 -14.91
C ARG A 99 -14.22 -12.64 -14.23
N CYS A 100 -14.83 -13.26 -13.22
CA CYS A 100 -15.97 -12.71 -12.51
C CYS A 100 -15.59 -11.41 -11.77
N ASP A 101 -14.46 -11.38 -11.08
CA ASP A 101 -13.94 -10.18 -10.43
C ASP A 101 -13.75 -9.03 -11.45
N ASN A 102 -13.25 -9.33 -12.65
CA ASN A 102 -13.09 -8.35 -13.73
C ASN A 102 -14.45 -7.83 -14.25
N MET A 103 -15.42 -8.72 -14.48
CA MET A 103 -16.76 -8.33 -14.92
C MET A 103 -17.46 -7.45 -13.88
N GLN A 104 -17.40 -7.82 -12.60
CA GLN A 104 -17.94 -7.03 -11.49
C GLN A 104 -17.26 -5.68 -11.38
N GLY A 105 -15.92 -5.66 -11.46
CA GLY A 105 -15.13 -4.45 -11.39
C GLY A 105 -15.40 -3.47 -12.53
N HIS A 106 -15.44 -3.98 -13.76
CA HIS A 106 -15.68 -3.15 -14.93
C HIS A 106 -17.11 -2.56 -14.93
N THR A 107 -18.09 -3.37 -14.55
CA THR A 107 -19.46 -2.87 -14.42
C THR A 107 -19.59 -1.86 -13.28
N GLY A 108 -18.88 -2.06 -12.17
CA GLY A 108 -18.81 -1.10 -11.06
C GLY A 108 -18.21 0.24 -11.47
N GLU A 109 -17.21 0.23 -12.36
CA GLU A 109 -16.67 1.46 -12.96
C GLU A 109 -17.72 2.23 -13.74
N HIS A 110 -18.49 1.54 -14.60
CA HIS A 110 -19.59 2.16 -15.34
C HIS A 110 -20.64 2.79 -14.42
N ILE A 111 -21.00 2.13 -13.31
CA ILE A 111 -21.95 2.68 -12.33
C ILE A 111 -21.41 3.97 -11.72
N LEU A 112 -20.18 3.96 -11.19
CA LEU A 112 -19.58 5.15 -10.59
C LEU A 112 -19.40 6.28 -11.59
N THR A 113 -18.98 5.95 -12.81
CA THR A 113 -18.84 6.95 -13.88
C THR A 113 -20.17 7.58 -14.25
N GLY A 114 -21.23 6.77 -14.39
CA GLY A 114 -22.58 7.27 -14.65
C GLY A 114 -23.07 8.22 -13.56
N ILE A 115 -22.90 7.85 -12.28
CA ILE A 115 -23.28 8.67 -11.12
C ILE A 115 -22.54 10.01 -11.12
N LEU A 116 -21.20 9.99 -11.21
CA LEU A 116 -20.41 11.21 -11.14
C LEU A 116 -20.58 12.11 -12.35
N SER A 117 -20.83 11.52 -13.53
CA SER A 117 -21.16 12.27 -14.74
C SER A 117 -22.52 12.94 -14.64
N GLN A 118 -23.57 12.23 -14.17
CA GLN A 118 -24.91 12.80 -14.04
C GLN A 118 -25.01 13.83 -12.92
N THR A 119 -24.35 13.57 -11.77
CA THR A 119 -24.50 14.43 -10.59
C THR A 119 -23.64 15.69 -10.66
N TYR A 120 -22.38 15.55 -11.16
CA TYR A 120 -21.39 16.64 -11.13
C TYR A 120 -20.90 17.06 -12.51
N GLY A 121 -21.29 16.36 -13.58
CA GLY A 121 -20.79 16.59 -14.94
C GLY A 121 -19.31 16.18 -15.11
N TYR A 122 -18.80 15.29 -14.24
CA TYR A 122 -17.40 14.86 -14.31
C TYR A 122 -17.21 13.77 -15.36
N GLU A 123 -16.11 13.89 -16.09
CA GLU A 123 -15.71 12.92 -17.09
C GLU A 123 -14.71 11.91 -16.48
N ASN A 124 -14.86 10.64 -16.84
CA ASN A 124 -13.85 9.63 -16.57
C ASN A 124 -12.68 9.83 -17.55
N ILE A 125 -11.54 10.30 -17.02
CA ILE A 125 -10.32 10.60 -17.76
C ILE A 125 -9.25 9.52 -17.64
N GLY A 126 -9.49 8.48 -16.83
CA GLY A 126 -8.58 7.34 -16.66
C GLY A 126 -9.24 6.18 -15.94
N PHE A 127 -8.93 4.96 -16.37
CA PHE A 127 -9.40 3.72 -15.77
C PHE A 127 -8.35 2.64 -15.88
N HIS A 128 -8.09 1.94 -14.79
CA HIS A 128 -7.19 0.80 -14.77
C HIS A 128 -7.63 -0.20 -13.70
N MET A 129 -7.72 -1.45 -14.07
CA MET A 129 -8.01 -2.56 -13.16
C MET A 129 -6.70 -3.19 -12.70
N GLY A 130 -6.23 -2.82 -11.51
CA GLY A 130 -5.07 -3.42 -10.86
C GLY A 130 -5.41 -4.76 -10.19
N GLU A 131 -4.38 -5.48 -9.77
CA GLU A 131 -4.54 -6.73 -9.01
C GLU A 131 -5.27 -6.51 -7.67
N SER A 132 -4.91 -5.45 -6.95
CA SER A 132 -5.43 -5.15 -5.62
C SER A 132 -6.73 -4.35 -5.66
N PHE A 133 -6.81 -3.33 -6.48
CA PHE A 133 -7.97 -2.43 -6.59
C PHE A 133 -8.04 -1.79 -7.99
N ILE A 134 -9.19 -1.20 -8.26
CA ILE A 134 -9.45 -0.46 -9.49
C ILE A 134 -9.15 1.01 -9.24
N THR A 135 -8.49 1.69 -10.19
CA THR A 135 -8.33 3.14 -10.18
C THR A 135 -9.20 3.79 -11.25
N ILE A 136 -9.94 4.84 -10.84
CA ILE A 136 -10.76 5.64 -11.75
C ILE A 136 -10.40 7.10 -11.54
N ASP A 137 -9.99 7.79 -12.60
CA ASP A 137 -9.66 9.21 -12.59
C ASP A 137 -10.82 10.03 -13.18
N PHE A 138 -11.29 11.03 -12.45
CA PHE A 138 -12.34 11.95 -12.88
C PHE A 138 -11.82 13.39 -13.03
N SER A 139 -12.48 14.18 -13.88
CA SER A 139 -12.07 15.54 -14.26
C SER A 139 -12.31 16.62 -13.18
N GLY A 140 -13.04 16.31 -12.10
CA GLY A 140 -13.34 17.25 -11.01
C GLY A 140 -13.00 16.70 -9.64
N PRO A 141 -12.77 17.57 -8.62
CA PRO A 141 -12.47 17.17 -7.24
C PRO A 141 -13.74 16.71 -6.50
N LEU A 142 -13.57 15.88 -5.47
CA LEU A 142 -14.65 15.44 -4.59
C LEU A 142 -14.33 15.75 -3.13
N THR A 143 -15.37 16.00 -2.32
CA THR A 143 -15.29 16.03 -0.85
C THR A 143 -15.55 14.64 -0.27
N ASP A 144 -15.23 14.45 1.02
CA ASP A 144 -15.55 13.20 1.74
C ASP A 144 -17.05 12.86 1.66
N GLU A 145 -17.91 13.84 1.83
CA GLU A 145 -19.38 13.67 1.74
C GLU A 145 -19.81 13.21 0.34
N GLN A 146 -19.25 13.84 -0.71
CA GLN A 146 -19.57 13.49 -2.09
C GLN A 146 -19.10 12.08 -2.47
N VAL A 147 -17.96 11.65 -1.93
CA VAL A 147 -17.46 10.27 -2.11
C VAL A 147 -18.41 9.29 -1.43
N LEU A 148 -18.83 9.58 -0.21
CA LEU A 148 -19.79 8.74 0.52
C LEU A 148 -21.13 8.65 -0.19
N ASP A 149 -21.67 9.78 -0.67
CA ASP A 149 -22.93 9.81 -1.43
C ASP A 149 -22.83 9.01 -2.73
N ALA A 150 -21.70 9.15 -3.46
CA ALA A 150 -21.46 8.39 -4.69
C ALA A 150 -21.41 6.87 -4.43
N GLU A 151 -20.75 6.45 -3.35
CA GLU A 151 -20.69 5.05 -2.93
C GLU A 151 -22.09 4.52 -2.54
N GLN A 152 -22.84 5.28 -1.76
CA GLN A 152 -24.19 4.90 -1.35
C GLN A 152 -25.11 4.75 -2.56
N HIS A 153 -25.11 5.71 -3.48
CA HIS A 153 -25.88 5.66 -4.71
C HIS A 153 -25.47 4.49 -5.61
N ALA A 154 -24.14 4.21 -5.72
CA ALA A 154 -23.65 3.04 -6.47
C ALA A 154 -24.23 1.74 -5.91
N ASN A 155 -24.26 1.59 -4.58
CA ASN A 155 -24.84 0.42 -3.95
C ASN A 155 -26.38 0.37 -4.01
N GLU A 156 -27.07 1.50 -4.19
CA GLU A 156 -28.49 1.52 -4.51
C GLU A 156 -28.76 0.97 -5.93
N VAL A 157 -27.93 1.36 -6.90
CA VAL A 157 -27.99 0.81 -8.26
C VAL A 157 -27.71 -0.70 -8.26
N VAL A 158 -26.75 -1.17 -7.46
CA VAL A 158 -26.50 -2.61 -7.27
C VAL A 158 -27.76 -3.30 -6.73
N ARG A 159 -28.39 -2.77 -5.69
CA ARG A 159 -29.62 -3.34 -5.08
C ARG A 159 -30.82 -3.30 -6.02
N ALA A 160 -30.89 -2.32 -6.91
CA ALA A 160 -31.95 -2.22 -7.90
C ALA A 160 -31.91 -3.33 -8.95
N ASN A 161 -30.78 -4.04 -9.07
CA ASN A 161 -30.58 -5.18 -9.97
C ASN A 161 -31.01 -4.88 -11.42
N LEU A 162 -30.54 -3.76 -11.96
CA LEU A 162 -30.86 -3.33 -13.32
C LEU A 162 -30.19 -4.23 -14.35
N PRO A 163 -30.88 -4.60 -15.47
CA PRO A 163 -30.28 -5.38 -16.54
C PRO A 163 -29.20 -4.56 -17.27
N ILE A 164 -28.09 -5.17 -17.59
CA ILE A 164 -27.04 -4.59 -18.45
C ILE A 164 -27.44 -4.91 -19.90
N GLN A 165 -27.61 -3.87 -20.70
CA GLN A 165 -28.00 -4.00 -22.10
C GLN A 165 -26.77 -3.87 -22.99
N GLU A 166 -26.69 -4.76 -23.98
CA GLU A 166 -25.65 -4.75 -25.00
C GLU A 166 -26.28 -4.48 -26.37
N ASN A 167 -25.74 -3.50 -27.07
CA ASN A 167 -26.25 -3.09 -28.37
C ASN A 167 -25.10 -2.87 -29.36
N PHE A 168 -25.35 -3.18 -30.64
CA PHE A 168 -24.45 -2.96 -31.77
C PHE A 168 -25.10 -2.02 -32.79
N PRO A 169 -25.23 -0.71 -32.47
CA PRO A 169 -25.92 0.22 -33.33
C PRO A 169 -25.16 0.47 -34.64
N SER A 170 -25.91 0.67 -35.73
CA SER A 170 -25.38 1.11 -37.01
C SER A 170 -24.76 2.52 -36.89
N ALA A 171 -23.95 2.91 -37.89
CA ALA A 171 -23.34 4.25 -37.91
C ALA A 171 -24.41 5.38 -37.93
N GLU A 172 -25.59 5.14 -38.52
CA GLU A 172 -26.69 6.11 -38.51
C GLU A 172 -27.38 6.23 -37.15
N GLU A 173 -27.66 5.10 -36.50
CA GLU A 173 -28.25 5.08 -35.17
C GLU A 173 -27.34 5.76 -34.14
N ARG A 174 -26.02 5.55 -34.23
CA ARG A 174 -25.04 6.20 -33.35
C ARG A 174 -25.07 7.74 -33.40
N LYS A 175 -25.43 8.34 -34.53
CA LYS A 175 -25.54 9.81 -34.64
C LYS A 175 -26.61 10.42 -33.76
N THR A 176 -27.63 9.64 -33.40
CA THR A 176 -28.75 10.08 -32.58
C THR A 176 -28.71 9.57 -31.15
N MET A 177 -27.80 8.63 -30.84
CA MET A 177 -27.64 8.08 -29.51
C MET A 177 -26.71 8.95 -28.65
N GLN A 178 -27.06 9.08 -27.39
CA GLN A 178 -26.17 9.67 -26.37
C GLN A 178 -25.40 8.54 -25.71
N TYR A 179 -24.10 8.50 -25.89
CA TYR A 179 -23.20 7.55 -25.24
C TYR A 179 -21.82 8.16 -25.06
N ARG A 180 -21.08 7.67 -24.05
CA ARG A 180 -19.69 8.05 -23.81
C ARG A 180 -18.74 7.25 -24.72
N SER A 181 -17.68 7.87 -25.18
CA SER A 181 -16.56 7.19 -25.83
C SER A 181 -15.26 7.91 -25.50
N LYS A 182 -14.20 7.16 -25.24
CA LYS A 182 -12.85 7.68 -24.99
C LYS A 182 -12.04 7.88 -26.27
N ILE A 183 -12.49 7.33 -27.38
CA ILE A 183 -11.80 7.36 -28.68
C ILE A 183 -12.80 7.63 -29.81
N GLU A 184 -12.30 8.10 -30.96
CA GLU A 184 -13.09 8.09 -32.21
C GLU A 184 -13.32 6.66 -32.67
N LEU A 185 -14.58 6.33 -32.93
CA LEU A 185 -15.02 4.98 -33.22
C LEU A 185 -15.27 4.80 -34.71
N SER A 186 -14.64 3.79 -35.31
CA SER A 186 -14.89 3.33 -36.67
C SER A 186 -15.32 1.87 -36.66
N GLY A 187 -16.11 1.47 -37.68
CA GLY A 187 -16.57 0.08 -37.80
C GLY A 187 -17.70 -0.28 -36.84
N THR A 188 -17.77 -1.54 -36.45
CA THR A 188 -18.76 -2.06 -35.50
C THR A 188 -18.41 -1.57 -34.11
N VAL A 189 -19.40 -1.02 -33.40
CA VAL A 189 -19.24 -0.47 -32.04
C VAL A 189 -20.23 -1.18 -31.12
N ARG A 190 -19.70 -1.69 -30.02
CA ARG A 190 -20.48 -2.28 -28.93
C ARG A 190 -20.79 -1.22 -27.91
N ILE A 191 -22.05 -1.02 -27.58
CA ILE A 191 -22.50 -0.08 -26.54
C ILE A 191 -23.11 -0.87 -25.39
N ILE A 192 -22.56 -0.65 -24.21
CA ILE A 192 -23.07 -1.16 -22.94
C ILE A 192 -23.90 -0.08 -22.28
N THR A 193 -25.12 -0.42 -21.89
CA THR A 193 -26.07 0.50 -21.28
C THR A 193 -26.57 -0.04 -19.93
N ILE A 194 -26.45 0.78 -18.91
CA ILE A 194 -27.14 0.63 -17.63
C ILE A 194 -28.33 1.59 -17.67
N PRO A 195 -29.58 1.11 -17.75
CA PRO A 195 -30.73 1.96 -17.98
C PRO A 195 -30.86 3.10 -16.97
N GLY A 196 -31.00 4.33 -17.49
CA GLY A 196 -31.15 5.52 -16.67
C GLY A 196 -29.86 6.03 -16.00
N LEU A 197 -28.73 5.35 -16.20
CA LEU A 197 -27.47 5.69 -15.50
C LEU A 197 -26.31 5.94 -16.45
N ASP A 198 -25.95 5.00 -17.31
CA ASP A 198 -24.78 5.10 -18.17
C ASP A 198 -25.02 4.41 -19.53
N SER A 199 -24.39 4.96 -20.55
CA SER A 199 -24.30 4.33 -21.87
C SER A 199 -22.92 4.63 -22.42
N CYS A 200 -22.13 3.58 -22.73
CA CYS A 200 -20.72 3.73 -23.09
C CYS A 200 -20.31 2.74 -24.19
N ALA A 201 -19.53 3.23 -25.15
CA ALA A 201 -18.81 2.34 -26.05
C ALA A 201 -17.73 1.59 -25.28
N CYS A 202 -17.88 0.27 -25.14
CA CYS A 202 -17.04 -0.55 -24.27
C CYS A 202 -16.77 -1.92 -24.88
N CYS A 203 -15.53 -2.35 -24.77
CA CYS A 203 -15.04 -3.64 -25.24
C CYS A 203 -14.86 -4.67 -24.13
N GLY A 204 -14.91 -4.25 -22.85
CA GLY A 204 -14.72 -5.16 -21.74
C GLY A 204 -15.89 -6.11 -21.47
N THR A 205 -15.67 -7.09 -20.62
CA THR A 205 -16.71 -8.03 -20.20
C THR A 205 -17.49 -7.46 -19.01
N HIS A 206 -18.80 -7.71 -18.98
CA HIS A 206 -19.70 -7.20 -17.96
C HIS A 206 -20.57 -8.31 -17.37
N VAL A 207 -21.07 -8.08 -16.16
CA VAL A 207 -22.17 -8.89 -15.59
C VAL A 207 -23.48 -8.62 -16.34
N THR A 208 -24.45 -9.50 -16.22
CA THR A 208 -25.75 -9.34 -16.93
C THR A 208 -26.72 -8.42 -16.19
N ALA A 209 -26.52 -8.24 -14.88
CA ALA A 209 -27.31 -7.32 -14.07
C ALA A 209 -26.46 -6.68 -12.96
N THR A 210 -26.80 -5.45 -12.56
CA THR A 210 -26.03 -4.70 -11.56
C THR A 210 -25.97 -5.42 -10.20
N GLY A 211 -26.99 -6.20 -9.85
CA GLY A 211 -27.05 -6.98 -8.61
C GLY A 211 -25.96 -8.04 -8.49
N GLU A 212 -25.42 -8.53 -9.60
CA GLU A 212 -24.34 -9.52 -9.60
C GLU A 212 -22.99 -8.95 -9.09
N ILE A 213 -22.86 -7.62 -9.01
CA ILE A 213 -21.70 -6.98 -8.39
C ILE A 213 -21.70 -7.23 -6.88
N GLY A 214 -22.87 -7.20 -6.24
CA GLY A 214 -23.02 -7.42 -4.79
C GLY A 214 -22.64 -6.19 -3.96
N LEU A 215 -21.40 -5.70 -4.02
CA LEU A 215 -20.94 -4.54 -3.26
C LEU A 215 -19.95 -3.71 -4.06
N ILE A 216 -20.07 -2.39 -3.99
CA ILE A 216 -19.06 -1.42 -4.47
C ILE A 216 -18.54 -0.65 -3.25
N LYS A 217 -17.21 -0.59 -3.09
CA LYS A 217 -16.56 0.14 -2.00
C LYS A 217 -15.48 1.06 -2.54
N ILE A 218 -15.57 2.35 -2.22
CA ILE A 218 -14.49 3.31 -2.47
C ILE A 218 -13.57 3.27 -1.25
N ILE A 219 -12.39 2.65 -1.39
CA ILE A 219 -11.46 2.44 -0.27
C ILE A 219 -10.54 3.63 -0.02
N ASN A 220 -10.32 4.46 -1.03
CA ASN A 220 -9.51 5.67 -0.93
C ASN A 220 -9.85 6.63 -2.06
N PHE A 221 -9.56 7.93 -1.84
CA PHE A 221 -9.57 8.91 -2.91
C PHE A 221 -8.49 9.97 -2.71
N THR A 222 -8.01 10.54 -3.81
CA THR A 222 -6.99 11.58 -3.79
C THR A 222 -7.33 12.68 -4.78
N ASN A 223 -7.63 13.87 -4.28
CA ASN A 223 -7.80 15.05 -5.12
C ASN A 223 -6.45 15.48 -5.72
N ARG A 224 -6.45 15.77 -7.02
CA ARG A 224 -5.28 16.17 -7.81
C ARG A 224 -5.54 17.50 -8.48
N LYS A 225 -4.50 18.13 -9.07
CA LYS A 225 -4.64 19.43 -9.76
C LYS A 225 -5.70 19.44 -10.87
N LYS A 226 -6.02 18.29 -11.46
CA LYS A 226 -6.95 18.15 -12.59
C LYS A 226 -8.11 17.21 -12.32
N GLY A 227 -8.49 17.00 -11.07
CA GLY A 227 -9.60 16.10 -10.73
C GLY A 227 -9.37 15.25 -9.50
N VAL A 228 -9.94 14.06 -9.48
CA VAL A 228 -9.84 13.10 -8.37
C VAL A 228 -9.51 11.71 -8.88
N ARG A 229 -8.68 10.97 -8.16
CA ARG A 229 -8.51 9.52 -8.31
C ARG A 229 -9.27 8.81 -7.23
N LEU A 230 -10.12 7.87 -7.61
CA LEU A 230 -10.76 6.91 -6.72
C LEU A 230 -10.03 5.57 -6.79
N GLU A 231 -9.90 4.89 -5.64
CA GLU A 231 -9.49 3.50 -5.51
C GLU A 231 -10.72 2.69 -5.07
N VAL A 232 -11.10 1.72 -5.87
CA VAL A 232 -12.40 1.05 -5.75
C VAL A 232 -12.25 -0.46 -5.72
N LEU A 233 -13.05 -1.11 -4.89
CA LEU A 233 -13.24 -2.55 -4.87
C LEU A 233 -14.69 -2.88 -5.24
N CYS A 234 -14.88 -3.92 -6.04
CA CYS A 234 -16.19 -4.42 -6.41
C CYS A 234 -16.31 -5.91 -6.11
N GLY A 235 -17.52 -6.35 -5.85
CA GLY A 235 -17.88 -7.75 -5.73
C GLY A 235 -17.14 -8.48 -4.61
N ARG A 236 -16.65 -9.66 -4.95
CA ARG A 236 -15.92 -10.53 -4.02
C ARG A 236 -14.72 -9.81 -3.37
N LYS A 237 -13.98 -8.99 -4.13
CA LYS A 237 -12.81 -8.24 -3.59
C LYS A 237 -13.24 -7.26 -2.50
N ALA A 238 -14.37 -6.58 -2.65
CA ALA A 238 -14.91 -5.68 -1.63
C ALA A 238 -15.31 -6.43 -0.34
N VAL A 239 -15.94 -7.59 -0.50
CA VAL A 239 -16.33 -8.44 0.65
C VAL A 239 -15.10 -8.95 1.40
N LEU A 240 -14.08 -9.45 0.69
CA LEU A 240 -12.83 -9.93 1.31
C LEU A 240 -12.09 -8.81 2.06
N ALA A 241 -12.05 -7.60 1.51
CA ALA A 241 -11.48 -6.44 2.19
C ALA A 241 -12.22 -6.13 3.50
N TYR A 242 -13.55 -6.12 3.48
CA TYR A 242 -14.37 -5.92 4.68
C TYR A 242 -14.15 -7.01 5.74
N GLU A 243 -14.05 -8.27 5.33
CA GLU A 243 -13.72 -9.38 6.23
C GLU A 243 -12.36 -9.18 6.89
N GLN A 244 -11.35 -8.77 6.11
CA GLN A 244 -10.00 -8.50 6.62
C GLN A 244 -9.99 -7.32 7.61
N GLU A 245 -10.64 -6.21 7.28
CA GLU A 245 -10.78 -5.05 8.19
C GLU A 245 -11.49 -5.43 9.48
N THR A 246 -12.59 -6.18 9.37
CA THR A 246 -13.35 -6.69 10.53
C THR A 246 -12.48 -7.59 11.41
N ALA A 247 -11.66 -8.46 10.82
CA ALA A 247 -10.75 -9.32 11.55
C ALA A 247 -9.68 -8.51 12.31
N GLN A 248 -9.13 -7.45 11.69
CA GLN A 248 -8.16 -6.54 12.31
C GLN A 248 -8.80 -5.79 13.49
N VAL A 249 -10.00 -5.19 13.30
CA VAL A 249 -10.71 -4.49 14.37
C VAL A 249 -10.99 -5.42 15.55
N ARG A 250 -11.41 -6.67 15.31
CA ARG A 250 -11.62 -7.67 16.36
C ARG A 250 -10.32 -8.05 17.08
N ALA A 251 -9.19 -8.11 16.37
CA ALA A 251 -7.90 -8.37 16.98
C ALA A 251 -7.47 -7.23 17.90
N ILE A 252 -7.58 -5.98 17.44
CA ILE A 252 -7.30 -4.78 18.26
C ILE A 252 -8.24 -4.70 19.47
N SER A 253 -9.54 -4.96 19.26
CA SER A 253 -10.55 -5.03 20.33
C SER A 253 -10.14 -6.00 21.45
N ARG A 254 -9.64 -7.19 21.11
CA ARG A 254 -9.12 -8.15 22.09
C ARG A 254 -7.88 -7.65 22.83
N CYS A 255 -6.91 -7.06 22.10
CA CYS A 255 -5.69 -6.50 22.68
C CYS A 255 -6.00 -5.39 23.70
N LEU A 256 -7.00 -4.56 23.41
CA LEU A 256 -7.39 -3.43 24.25
C LEU A 256 -8.45 -3.78 25.30
N SER A 257 -8.98 -5.01 25.29
CA SER A 257 -10.13 -5.41 26.13
C SER A 257 -11.32 -4.44 25.99
N ALA A 258 -11.57 -3.96 24.76
CA ALA A 258 -12.65 -3.04 24.43
C ALA A 258 -13.61 -3.69 23.44
N LYS A 259 -14.86 -3.20 23.32
CA LYS A 259 -15.77 -3.66 22.28
C LYS A 259 -15.30 -3.15 20.89
N PRO A 260 -15.62 -3.87 19.79
CA PRO A 260 -15.26 -3.43 18.44
C PRO A 260 -15.69 -1.99 18.11
N THR A 261 -16.82 -1.54 18.64
CA THR A 261 -17.35 -0.18 18.46
C THR A 261 -16.67 0.89 19.33
N GLU A 262 -15.86 0.48 20.29
CA GLU A 262 -15.18 1.34 21.28
C GLU A 262 -13.64 1.33 21.09
N VAL A 263 -13.16 0.72 20.00
CA VAL A 263 -11.70 0.56 19.73
C VAL A 263 -11.01 1.91 19.62
N GLN A 264 -11.60 2.89 18.95
CA GLN A 264 -11.02 4.22 18.80
C GLN A 264 -10.81 4.88 20.18
N GLU A 265 -11.84 4.90 21.01
CA GLU A 265 -11.77 5.49 22.36
C GLU A 265 -10.71 4.79 23.23
N ALA A 266 -10.60 3.46 23.10
CA ALA A 266 -9.60 2.68 23.82
C ALA A 266 -8.17 3.03 23.38
N VAL A 267 -7.93 3.25 22.08
CA VAL A 267 -6.63 3.70 21.56
C VAL A 267 -6.29 5.12 22.06
N GLU A 268 -7.24 6.03 22.04
CA GLU A 268 -7.06 7.40 22.55
C GLU A 268 -6.72 7.41 24.04
N LYS A 269 -7.42 6.58 24.83
CA LYS A 269 -7.13 6.38 26.25
C LYS A 269 -5.72 5.84 26.47
N LEU A 270 -5.33 4.79 25.73
CA LEU A 270 -4.00 4.20 25.81
C LEU A 270 -2.90 5.23 25.47
N ASN A 271 -3.08 6.04 24.45
CA ASN A 271 -2.14 7.10 24.10
C ASN A 271 -2.03 8.16 25.19
N THR A 272 -3.15 8.51 25.83
CA THR A 272 -3.18 9.46 26.95
C THR A 272 -2.45 8.90 28.18
N GLU A 273 -2.69 7.64 28.53
CA GLU A 273 -2.02 6.95 29.64
C GLU A 273 -0.52 6.81 29.38
N LYS A 274 -0.12 6.45 28.15
CA LYS A 274 1.29 6.40 27.74
C LYS A 274 1.97 7.76 27.94
N GLY A 275 1.35 8.85 27.51
CA GLY A 275 1.89 10.20 27.69
C GLY A 275 2.08 10.56 29.16
N LYS A 276 1.10 10.24 30.02
CA LYS A 276 1.21 10.44 31.48
C LYS A 276 2.35 9.63 32.12
N LEU A 277 2.48 8.35 31.71
CA LEU A 277 3.56 7.49 32.22
C LEU A 277 4.93 7.98 31.79
N GLN A 278 5.07 8.46 30.56
CA GLN A 278 6.31 9.06 30.04
C GLN A 278 6.69 10.32 30.83
N GLN A 279 5.72 11.17 31.13
CA GLN A 279 5.95 12.35 31.98
C GLN A 279 6.37 11.98 33.40
N GLN A 280 5.66 11.04 34.04
CA GLN A 280 6.01 10.55 35.37
C GLN A 280 7.40 9.95 35.44
N LEU A 281 7.76 9.14 34.44
CA LEU A 281 9.09 8.58 34.32
C LEU A 281 10.16 9.69 34.20
N HIS A 282 9.90 10.70 33.39
CA HIS A 282 10.80 11.86 33.21
C HIS A 282 11.01 12.59 34.57
N GLU A 283 9.92 12.94 35.26
CA GLU A 283 9.97 13.61 36.56
C GLU A 283 10.70 12.77 37.65
N MET A 284 10.46 11.45 37.64
CA MET A 284 11.17 10.54 38.58
C MET A 284 12.64 10.45 38.25
N THR A 285 12.99 10.37 36.93
CA THR A 285 14.38 10.34 36.48
C THR A 285 15.12 11.63 36.88
N GLU A 286 14.50 12.80 36.72
CA GLU A 286 15.09 14.07 37.15
C GLU A 286 15.32 14.12 38.66
N LYS A 287 14.32 13.70 39.48
CA LYS A 287 14.45 13.65 40.94
C LYS A 287 15.56 12.71 41.38
N TYR A 288 15.65 11.52 40.76
CA TYR A 288 16.73 10.55 41.00
C TYR A 288 18.08 11.12 40.70
N LEU A 289 18.25 11.71 39.50
CA LEU A 289 19.53 12.27 39.05
C LEU A 289 19.96 13.48 39.90
N LYS A 290 19.01 14.31 40.33
CA LYS A 290 19.28 15.41 41.28
C LYS A 290 19.81 14.87 42.60
N LEU A 291 19.11 13.92 43.23
CA LEU A 291 19.54 13.29 44.48
C LEU A 291 20.91 12.61 44.33
N LYS A 292 21.14 11.93 43.21
CA LYS A 292 22.43 11.30 42.92
C LYS A 292 23.53 12.34 42.78
N ALA A 293 23.30 13.46 42.13
CA ALA A 293 24.26 14.56 42.04
C ALA A 293 24.62 15.16 43.40
N GLU A 294 23.64 15.33 44.29
CA GLU A 294 23.82 15.83 45.68
C GLU A 294 24.66 14.87 46.52
N THR A 295 24.46 13.56 46.33
CA THR A 295 25.14 12.48 47.10
C THR A 295 26.46 12.02 46.48
N ALA A 296 26.79 12.49 45.25
CA ALA A 296 28.03 12.14 44.58
C ALA A 296 29.22 12.48 45.45
N ALA A 297 30.05 11.48 45.83
CA ALA A 297 31.21 11.66 46.69
C ALA A 297 32.27 12.59 46.07
N ASP A 298 32.96 13.35 46.88
CA ASP A 298 34.17 14.12 46.50
C ASP A 298 35.32 13.15 46.25
N THR A 299 35.28 12.43 45.11
CA THR A 299 36.36 11.52 44.74
C THR A 299 37.45 12.30 44.06
N ALA A 300 38.72 12.03 44.43
CA ALA A 300 39.86 12.53 43.68
C ALA A 300 39.88 11.87 42.29
N GLY A 301 40.07 12.67 41.22
CA GLY A 301 40.12 12.20 39.84
C GLY A 301 38.99 12.72 38.93
N ALA A 302 39.07 12.36 37.66
CA ALA A 302 38.11 12.81 36.67
C ALA A 302 36.69 12.32 36.97
N PRO A 303 35.68 13.19 37.02
CA PRO A 303 34.30 12.84 37.38
C PRO A 303 33.58 12.22 36.15
N ILE A 304 33.77 10.93 35.95
CA ILE A 304 33.18 10.15 34.86
C ILE A 304 32.16 9.20 35.43
N TYR A 305 30.90 9.36 35.03
CA TYR A 305 29.77 8.58 35.51
C TYR A 305 29.21 7.70 34.40
N PHE A 306 28.97 6.43 34.72
CA PHE A 306 28.25 5.51 33.84
C PHE A 306 26.90 5.22 34.43
N GLU A 307 25.86 5.48 33.62
CA GLU A 307 24.46 5.30 33.97
C GLU A 307 23.80 4.35 32.99
N ASP A 308 22.79 3.63 33.43
CA ASP A 308 22.07 2.71 32.57
C ASP A 308 20.79 3.37 32.03
N ASN A 309 20.49 3.15 30.74
CA ASN A 309 19.23 3.53 30.11
C ASN A 309 18.84 5.04 30.18
N LEU A 310 19.82 5.92 30.17
CA LEU A 310 19.58 7.36 30.14
C LEU A 310 19.68 7.92 28.72
N SER A 311 18.73 8.81 28.40
CA SER A 311 18.81 9.64 27.18
C SER A 311 19.93 10.69 27.29
N ILE A 312 20.36 11.23 26.15
CA ILE A 312 21.34 12.33 26.12
C ILE A 312 20.81 13.55 26.91
N GLU A 313 19.52 13.80 26.91
CA GLU A 313 18.90 14.89 27.68
C GLU A 313 19.03 14.64 29.19
N ALA A 314 18.74 13.41 29.64
CA ALA A 314 18.89 13.03 31.03
C ALA A 314 20.34 13.05 31.49
N LEU A 315 21.29 12.60 30.67
CA LEU A 315 22.73 12.72 30.93
C LEU A 315 23.16 14.20 31.05
N ARG A 316 22.63 15.07 30.18
CA ARG A 316 22.90 16.51 30.27
C ARG A 316 22.34 17.12 31.53
N TYR A 317 21.09 16.74 31.90
CA TYR A 317 20.49 17.19 33.15
C TYR A 317 21.35 16.77 34.34
N PHE A 318 21.80 15.52 34.38
CA PHE A 318 22.66 15.01 35.46
C PHE A 318 23.99 15.77 35.55
N CYS A 319 24.69 15.98 34.44
CA CYS A 319 25.93 16.77 34.41
C CYS A 319 25.70 18.21 34.93
N ASN A 320 24.62 18.86 34.52
CA ASN A 320 24.28 20.19 34.99
C ASN A 320 23.99 20.22 36.53
N GLN A 321 23.30 19.20 37.07
CA GLN A 321 23.06 19.08 38.49
C GLN A 321 24.38 18.88 39.28
N LEU A 322 25.31 18.05 38.72
CA LEU A 322 26.64 17.86 39.32
C LEU A 322 27.44 19.17 39.43
N LEU A 323 27.45 19.97 38.33
CA LEU A 323 28.11 21.27 38.32
C LEU A 323 27.43 22.25 39.31
N ALA A 324 26.09 22.24 39.40
CA ALA A 324 25.31 23.09 40.29
C ALA A 324 25.61 22.84 41.78
N THR A 325 26.10 21.66 42.17
CA THR A 325 26.55 21.40 43.58
C THR A 325 27.75 22.22 43.96
N GLY A 326 28.51 22.81 43.00
CA GLY A 326 29.74 23.52 43.23
C GLY A 326 30.96 22.63 43.56
N LYS A 327 30.78 21.33 43.68
CA LYS A 327 31.83 20.36 44.02
C LYS A 327 32.72 20.01 42.81
N ARG A 328 32.22 20.24 41.58
CA ARG A 328 32.92 19.92 40.34
C ARG A 328 32.73 21.08 39.35
N GLN A 329 33.78 21.30 38.56
CA GLN A 329 33.77 22.25 37.44
C GLN A 329 33.65 21.56 36.06
N THR A 330 33.93 20.26 36.03
CA THR A 330 33.85 19.43 34.83
C THR A 330 33.31 18.05 35.18
N CYS A 331 32.48 17.48 34.35
CA CYS A 331 32.03 16.09 34.48
C CYS A 331 31.64 15.49 33.14
N ALA A 332 31.68 14.16 33.09
CA ALA A 332 31.22 13.36 31.98
C ALA A 332 30.21 12.33 32.47
N ALA A 333 29.10 12.19 31.79
CA ALA A 333 28.11 11.15 32.02
C ALA A 333 27.87 10.36 30.73
N LEU A 334 27.83 9.05 30.88
CA LEU A 334 27.68 8.12 29.76
C LEU A 334 26.58 7.10 30.04
N SER A 335 25.88 6.67 29.01
CA SER A 335 24.90 5.58 29.08
C SER A 335 25.10 4.60 27.94
N ALA A 336 25.11 3.31 28.27
CA ALA A 336 25.22 2.27 27.27
C ALA A 336 24.03 2.34 26.27
N VAL A 337 24.34 2.14 25.00
CA VAL A 337 23.34 1.98 23.95
C VAL A 337 23.17 0.48 23.73
N GLU A 338 21.92 0.00 23.75
CA GLU A 338 21.65 -1.40 23.39
C GLU A 338 22.12 -1.66 21.97
N ALA A 339 23.14 -2.54 21.82
CA ALA A 339 23.67 -2.92 20.53
C ALA A 339 22.89 -4.13 19.98
N GLU A 340 22.32 -3.98 18.82
CA GLU A 340 21.85 -5.13 18.03
C GLU A 340 23.09 -5.81 17.37
N GLY A 341 23.45 -7.01 17.82
CA GLY A 341 24.46 -7.84 17.18
C GLY A 341 25.90 -7.70 17.78
N THR A 342 26.92 -8.14 17.04
CA THR A 342 28.34 -8.24 17.43
C THR A 342 29.13 -6.93 17.30
N GLN A 343 28.50 -5.76 17.41
CA GLN A 343 29.18 -4.47 17.34
C GLN A 343 29.91 -4.13 18.64
N PRO A 344 30.98 -3.31 18.59
CA PRO A 344 31.64 -2.85 19.82
C PRO A 344 30.65 -2.08 20.70
N PRO A 345 30.80 -2.12 22.04
CA PRO A 345 29.91 -1.42 22.94
C PRO A 345 29.87 0.07 22.60
N ALA A 346 28.67 0.62 22.52
CA ALA A 346 28.45 2.02 22.23
C ALA A 346 27.90 2.73 23.49
N TYR A 347 28.33 3.98 23.69
CA TYR A 347 27.90 4.80 24.81
C TYR A 347 27.48 6.18 24.33
N ASN A 348 26.26 6.57 24.58
CA ASN A 348 25.87 7.98 24.51
C ASN A 348 26.58 8.74 25.63
N TYR A 349 27.13 9.90 25.31
CA TYR A 349 27.86 10.72 26.27
C TYR A 349 27.41 12.16 26.29
N VAL A 350 27.55 12.79 27.43
CA VAL A 350 27.52 14.24 27.63
C VAL A 350 28.69 14.62 28.53
N ILE A 351 29.47 15.61 28.13
CA ILE A 351 30.54 16.21 28.92
C ILE A 351 30.22 17.68 29.07
N VAL A 352 30.26 18.20 30.28
CA VAL A 352 30.02 19.61 30.61
C VAL A 352 31.17 20.16 31.43
N SER A 353 31.62 21.38 31.14
CA SER A 353 32.70 22.05 31.86
C SER A 353 32.49 23.56 31.96
N ASN A 354 32.84 24.09 33.14
CA ASN A 354 32.99 25.53 33.37
C ASN A 354 34.51 25.92 33.44
N ALA A 355 35.43 24.95 33.33
CA ALA A 355 36.87 25.17 33.53
C ALA A 355 37.70 25.04 32.26
N ILE A 356 37.28 24.17 31.31
CA ILE A 356 38.02 23.88 30.10
C ILE A 356 37.17 24.12 28.85
N ASP A 357 37.85 24.55 27.74
CA ASP A 357 37.16 24.67 26.45
C ASP A 357 37.04 23.30 25.76
N LEU A 358 35.88 22.67 25.94
CA LEU A 358 35.62 21.34 25.41
C LEU A 358 35.65 21.28 23.89
N LYS A 359 35.39 22.39 23.18
CA LYS A 359 35.38 22.45 21.72
C LYS A 359 36.76 22.07 21.13
N LEU A 360 37.85 22.38 21.83
CA LEU A 360 39.22 22.05 21.43
C LEU A 360 39.47 20.54 21.44
N HIS A 361 38.77 19.79 22.27
CA HIS A 361 38.98 18.34 22.48
C HIS A 361 38.08 17.44 21.61
N ILE A 362 37.07 17.99 20.95
CA ILE A 362 36.09 17.20 20.18
C ILE A 362 36.76 16.29 19.14
N LYS A 363 37.66 16.82 18.32
CA LYS A 363 38.33 16.06 17.25
C LYS A 363 39.20 14.93 17.81
N THR A 364 39.93 15.21 18.87
CA THR A 364 40.82 14.23 19.53
C THR A 364 40.00 13.11 20.15
N LEU A 365 38.96 13.45 20.94
CA LEU A 365 38.08 12.47 21.58
C LEU A 365 37.35 11.61 20.54
N ASN A 366 36.77 12.20 19.52
CA ASN A 366 36.12 11.43 18.45
C ASN A 366 37.09 10.51 17.70
N GLY A 367 38.33 10.92 17.48
CA GLY A 367 39.35 10.09 16.84
C GLY A 367 39.80 8.92 17.70
N GLN A 368 40.04 9.13 18.99
CA GLN A 368 40.51 8.09 19.92
C GLN A 368 39.45 7.09 20.32
N LEU A 369 38.16 7.55 20.44
CA LEU A 369 37.04 6.74 20.89
C LEU A 369 36.12 6.31 19.77
N ASN A 370 36.53 6.43 18.51
CA ASN A 370 35.71 6.17 17.34
C ASN A 370 34.30 6.86 17.44
N GLY A 371 34.29 8.11 17.91
CA GLY A 371 33.11 8.80 18.34
C GLY A 371 32.48 9.65 17.25
N ARG A 372 31.18 9.89 17.42
CA ARG A 372 30.43 10.86 16.63
C ARG A 372 29.72 11.81 17.60
N GLY A 373 30.17 13.05 17.61
CA GLY A 373 29.60 14.04 18.50
C GLY A 373 30.09 15.44 18.22
N GLY A 374 29.51 16.41 18.91
CA GLY A 374 29.84 17.82 18.78
C GLY A 374 29.28 18.64 19.92
N GLY A 375 29.46 19.94 19.84
CA GLY A 375 28.98 20.88 20.86
C GLY A 375 29.73 22.20 20.81
N ASN A 376 29.79 22.87 21.97
CA ASN A 376 30.45 24.18 22.13
C ASN A 376 31.58 24.11 23.21
N SER A 377 32.08 25.27 23.64
CA SER A 377 33.12 25.35 24.65
C SER A 377 32.72 24.78 26.03
N SER A 378 31.45 24.86 26.40
CA SER A 378 30.95 24.46 27.72
C SER A 378 30.33 23.07 27.77
N ALA A 379 29.85 22.52 26.61
CA ALA A 379 29.20 21.23 26.57
C ALA A 379 29.37 20.54 25.22
N ILE A 380 29.70 19.24 25.29
CA ILE A 380 29.78 18.35 24.10
C ILE A 380 28.97 17.07 24.38
N GLN A 381 28.43 16.49 23.33
CA GLN A 381 27.64 15.28 23.40
C GLN A 381 27.72 14.47 22.12
N GLY A 382 27.40 13.19 22.21
CA GLY A 382 27.41 12.29 21.06
C GLY A 382 27.40 10.82 21.49
N THR A 383 28.03 9.98 20.67
CA THR A 383 28.19 8.55 20.96
C THR A 383 29.61 8.13 20.71
N TYR A 384 30.20 7.39 21.66
CA TYR A 384 31.51 6.71 21.54
C TYR A 384 31.27 5.23 21.22
N PHE A 385 32.08 4.69 20.30
CA PHE A 385 32.11 3.28 19.91
C PHE A 385 33.42 2.63 20.40
N ALA A 386 33.57 2.54 21.69
CA ALA A 386 34.80 2.07 22.34
C ALA A 386 34.49 1.33 23.65
N ALA A 387 35.41 0.51 24.12
CA ALA A 387 35.32 -0.16 25.40
C ALA A 387 35.32 0.84 26.56
N LYS A 388 34.60 0.52 27.64
CA LYS A 388 34.43 1.38 28.82
C LYS A 388 35.80 1.82 29.41
N ASP A 389 36.76 0.91 29.52
CA ASP A 389 38.08 1.19 30.08
C ASP A 389 38.86 2.22 29.23
N LEU A 390 38.82 2.10 27.91
CA LEU A 390 39.44 3.05 27.00
C LEU A 390 38.78 4.44 27.10
N ILE A 391 37.42 4.48 27.25
CA ILE A 391 36.71 5.74 27.46
C ILE A 391 37.15 6.42 28.74
N VAL A 392 37.27 5.66 29.85
CA VAL A 392 37.70 6.20 31.15
C VAL A 392 39.12 6.75 31.08
N GLU A 393 40.04 5.98 30.51
CA GLU A 393 41.46 6.39 30.35
C GLU A 393 41.58 7.68 29.51
N THR A 394 40.90 7.69 28.34
CA THR A 394 40.93 8.84 27.42
C THR A 394 40.33 10.09 28.05
N LEU A 395 39.18 9.96 28.70
CA LEU A 395 38.51 11.10 29.33
C LEU A 395 39.27 11.59 30.57
N ALA A 396 39.86 10.71 31.36
CA ALA A 396 40.68 11.11 32.50
C ALA A 396 41.90 11.98 32.09
N GLY A 397 42.50 11.71 30.95
CA GLY A 397 43.57 12.53 30.41
C GLY A 397 43.17 13.93 29.93
N VAL A 398 41.89 14.16 29.70
CA VAL A 398 41.34 15.45 29.21
C VAL A 398 40.66 16.25 30.33
N LEU A 399 40.02 15.55 31.27
CA LEU A 399 39.16 16.15 32.31
C LEU A 399 39.82 16.27 33.68
N GLY A 400 40.97 15.60 33.85
CA GLY A 400 41.73 15.44 35.09
C GLY A 400 42.70 16.51 35.46
#